data_977b0057fe92506108c7bdfa9128e6a6
#
_entry.id   977b0057fe92506108c7bdfa9128e6a6
#
_cell.length_a   1.000
_cell.length_b   1.000
_cell.length_c   1.000
_cell.angle_alpha   90.00
_cell.angle_beta   90.00
_cell.angle_gamma   90.00
#
_symmetry.space_group_name_H-M   'P 1'
#
loop_
_entity.id
_entity.type
_entity.pdbx_description
1 polymer ?
#
loop_
_entity_poly.entity_id
_entity_poly.type
_entity_poly.pdbx_seq_one_letter_code
_entity_poly.pdbx_strand_id
1 'polypeptide(L)'
;AASVKIWSLLVAGELGFLSFMSASSKETTPKNITSFFGQGKTENYDNSVDSPPPGPPREKLDEEGRFLCGDIDIRIDPEGLWFYHGTPIGRKELVKLFSTVIHKDGEGKYWLITPAEKGGIMVEDAPFMAVEMTVHGAGDSQSLEFRTNVDEIVLADSDHSLRFEEDSETGEPSPYILVRDNLEAKLTRSVFYQLVDLGEERETPEGTKYGVWSGGTFFEIGRLEDETK
;
A
#
# COMPACT_ATOMS: atom_id res chain seq x y z
N ALA A 1 7.81 -14.35 22.84
CA ALA A 1 6.52 -15.06 22.97
C ALA A 1 5.34 -14.10 23.24
N ALA A 2 5.60 -12.88 23.75
CA ALA A 2 4.53 -11.90 24.02
C ALA A 2 4.14 -11.09 22.76
N SER A 3 5.10 -10.82 21.87
CA SER A 3 4.88 -10.02 20.66
C SER A 3 3.95 -10.69 19.64
N VAL A 4 4.04 -12.02 19.49
CA VAL A 4 3.17 -12.80 18.59
C VAL A 4 1.71 -12.80 19.07
N LYS A 5 1.45 -12.63 20.37
CA LYS A 5 0.09 -12.56 20.92
C LYS A 5 -0.66 -11.26 20.58
N ILE A 6 0.05 -10.16 20.36
CA ILE A 6 -0.57 -8.87 20.03
C ILE A 6 -1.21 -8.95 18.64
N TRP A 7 -0.51 -9.54 17.68
CA TRP A 7 -1.02 -9.73 16.31
C TRP A 7 -2.15 -10.76 16.22
N SER A 8 -2.14 -11.82 17.03
CA SER A 8 -3.22 -12.83 17.04
C SER A 8 -4.53 -12.32 17.65
N LEU A 9 -4.47 -11.36 18.58
CA LEU A 9 -5.66 -10.70 19.16
C LEU A 9 -6.33 -9.73 18.18
N LEU A 10 -5.60 -9.21 17.19
CA LEU A 10 -6.09 -8.30 16.17
C LEU A 10 -7.14 -8.90 15.24
N VAL A 11 -7.05 -10.20 14.94
CA VAL A 11 -7.91 -10.88 13.97
C VAL A 11 -9.05 -11.65 14.65
N ALA A 12 -8.90 -12.04 15.93
CA ALA A 12 -9.87 -12.85 16.67
C ALA A 12 -10.99 -12.06 17.39
N GLY A 13 -10.95 -10.73 17.36
CA GLY A 13 -11.91 -9.87 18.09
C GLY A 13 -13.15 -9.50 17.28
N GLU A 14 -14.02 -10.47 16.99
CA GLU A 14 -15.43 -10.15 16.74
C GLU A 14 -16.10 -9.86 18.09
N LEU A 15 -16.51 -8.63 18.28
CA LEU A 15 -17.58 -8.08 19.13
C LEU A 15 -17.12 -6.82 19.90
N GLY A 16 -17.66 -5.69 19.49
CA GLY A 16 -17.71 -4.51 20.35
C GLY A 16 -17.03 -3.24 19.81
N PHE A 17 -17.40 -2.76 18.60
CA PHE A 17 -17.05 -1.40 18.21
C PHE A 17 -18.22 -0.71 17.52
N LEU A 18 -19.25 -0.41 18.30
CA LEU A 18 -20.26 0.60 17.97
C LEU A 18 -20.15 1.68 19.04
N SER A 19 -19.39 2.69 18.80
CA SER A 19 -19.53 4.06 19.31
C SER A 19 -18.19 4.79 19.35
N PHE A 20 -17.78 5.32 18.21
CA PHE A 20 -16.92 6.51 18.20
C PHE A 20 -16.83 7.06 16.76
N MET A 21 -17.91 7.63 16.28
CA MET A 21 -17.87 8.54 15.13
C MET A 21 -18.44 9.87 15.55
N SER A 22 -17.58 10.77 15.95
CA SER A 22 -17.69 12.22 15.74
C SER A 22 -16.48 12.90 16.35
N ALA A 23 -15.54 13.32 15.53
CA ALA A 23 -14.86 14.59 15.64
C ALA A 23 -13.62 14.67 14.72
N SER A 24 -13.68 15.62 13.78
CA SER A 24 -12.56 16.48 13.37
C SER A 24 -11.26 15.85 12.88
N SER A 25 -11.03 16.01 11.59
CA SER A 25 -9.76 15.89 10.88
C SER A 25 -8.60 16.60 11.62
N LYS A 26 -7.69 15.80 12.16
CA LYS A 26 -6.28 16.16 12.38
C LYS A 26 -5.47 14.90 12.10
N GLU A 27 -4.50 15.04 11.19
CA GLU A 27 -3.46 14.04 10.96
C GLU A 27 -2.89 13.58 12.29
N THR A 28 -3.11 12.32 12.62
CA THR A 28 -2.50 11.72 13.80
C THR A 28 -1.91 10.40 13.35
N THR A 29 -0.62 10.42 12.99
CA THR A 29 0.18 9.20 12.89
C THR A 29 0.02 8.43 14.20
N PRO A 30 -0.43 7.18 14.21
CA PRO A 30 -0.64 6.44 15.43
C PRO A 30 0.70 6.22 16.13
N LYS A 31 0.88 6.80 17.30
CA LYS A 31 2.11 6.68 18.10
C LYS A 31 2.36 5.26 18.61
N ASN A 32 1.35 4.40 18.63
CA ASN A 32 1.45 3.01 19.07
C ASN A 32 0.19 2.25 18.65
N ILE A 33 0.33 1.12 17.96
CA ILE A 33 -0.78 0.23 17.59
C ILE A 33 -1.44 -0.36 18.84
N THR A 34 -0.68 -0.57 19.93
CA THR A 34 -1.18 -1.09 21.18
C THR A 34 -2.20 -0.18 21.88
N SER A 35 -2.23 1.13 21.59
CA SER A 35 -3.21 2.04 22.21
C SER A 35 -4.63 1.88 21.64
N PHE A 36 -4.80 1.26 20.47
CA PHE A 36 -6.11 0.99 19.88
C PHE A 36 -6.84 -0.23 20.45
N PHE A 37 -6.13 -1.08 21.21
CA PHE A 37 -6.65 -2.32 21.78
C PHE A 37 -6.85 -2.20 23.30
N GLY A 38 -7.32 -1.04 23.74
CA GLY A 38 -7.50 -0.68 25.12
C GLY A 38 -8.39 -1.63 25.91
N GLN A 39 -7.92 -1.96 27.10
CA GLN A 39 -8.66 -2.40 28.30
C GLN A 39 -9.39 -3.75 28.19
N GLY A 40 -8.62 -4.82 28.03
CA GLY A 40 -8.98 -6.12 28.62
C GLY A 40 -8.86 -6.02 30.15
N LYS A 41 -9.88 -6.52 30.84
CA LYS A 41 -10.07 -6.57 32.29
C LYS A 41 -8.78 -6.59 33.12
N THR A 42 -8.66 -5.63 34.02
CA THR A 42 -7.69 -5.65 35.14
C THR A 42 -7.96 -6.87 36.01
N GLU A 43 -7.19 -7.92 35.80
CA GLU A 43 -6.95 -8.90 36.85
C GLU A 43 -5.98 -8.26 37.85
N ASN A 44 -6.31 -8.33 39.14
CA ASN A 44 -5.53 -7.78 40.26
C ASN A 44 -4.07 -8.22 40.15
N TYR A 45 -3.20 -7.34 39.76
CA TYR A 45 -1.76 -7.53 39.84
C TYR A 45 -1.32 -7.08 41.25
N ASP A 46 -0.75 -8.03 41.98
CA ASP A 46 -0.09 -7.82 43.27
C ASP A 46 1.05 -6.78 43.10
N ASN A 47 0.96 -5.66 43.79
CA ASN A 47 1.85 -4.50 43.72
C ASN A 47 3.18 -4.74 44.48
N SER A 48 3.87 -5.83 44.25
CA SER A 48 5.11 -6.11 44.99
C SER A 48 6.38 -6.28 44.13
N VAL A 49 6.47 -5.64 42.92
CA VAL A 49 7.77 -5.60 42.20
C VAL A 49 7.99 -4.23 41.58
N ASP A 50 8.87 -3.47 42.22
CA ASP A 50 9.29 -2.10 41.92
C ASP A 50 10.25 -2.01 40.70
N SER A 51 10.16 -2.92 39.73
CA SER A 51 10.99 -2.87 38.50
C SER A 51 10.11 -3.00 37.28
N PRO A 52 10.24 -2.10 36.31
CA PRO A 52 9.55 -2.27 35.04
C PRO A 52 9.97 -3.61 34.42
N PRO A 53 9.09 -4.30 33.68
CA PRO A 53 9.45 -5.55 33.02
C PRO A 53 10.68 -5.31 32.12
N PRO A 54 11.63 -6.27 32.04
CA PRO A 54 12.79 -6.14 31.19
C PRO A 54 12.32 -5.87 29.77
N GLY A 55 12.83 -4.79 29.19
CA GLY A 55 12.60 -4.46 27.78
C GLY A 55 13.05 -5.62 26.87
N PRO A 56 12.65 -5.64 25.61
CA PRO A 56 13.07 -6.65 24.66
C PRO A 56 14.61 -6.71 24.59
N PRO A 57 15.18 -7.90 24.34
CA PRO A 57 16.64 -8.04 24.19
C PRO A 57 17.15 -7.09 23.12
N ARG A 58 18.26 -6.38 23.38
CA ARG A 58 18.85 -5.40 22.43
C ARG A 58 19.17 -6.01 21.06
N GLU A 59 19.42 -7.31 21.00
CA GLU A 59 19.67 -8.06 19.76
C GLU A 59 18.47 -8.13 18.81
N LYS A 60 17.29 -7.76 19.28
CA LYS A 60 16.05 -7.71 18.51
C LYS A 60 15.57 -6.29 18.22
N LEU A 61 16.41 -5.30 18.42
CA LEU A 61 16.12 -3.91 18.08
C LEU A 61 16.87 -3.53 16.82
N ASP A 62 16.24 -2.73 15.96
CA ASP A 62 16.94 -2.10 14.84
C ASP A 62 17.74 -0.86 15.30
N GLU A 63 18.36 -0.16 14.35
CA GLU A 63 19.19 1.02 14.63
C GLU A 63 18.39 2.18 15.23
N GLU A 64 17.08 2.24 14.94
CA GLU A 64 16.16 3.25 15.48
C GLU A 64 15.50 2.81 16.79
N GLY A 65 15.86 1.64 17.31
CA GLY A 65 15.37 1.11 18.59
C GLY A 65 13.98 0.47 18.50
N ARG A 66 13.51 0.13 17.31
CA ARG A 66 12.23 -0.59 17.11
C ARG A 66 12.44 -2.10 17.26
N PHE A 67 11.45 -2.78 17.83
CA PHE A 67 11.50 -4.23 17.98
C PHE A 67 11.35 -4.93 16.62
N LEU A 68 12.29 -5.79 16.28
CA LEU A 68 12.25 -6.60 15.05
C LEU A 68 11.38 -7.84 15.28
N CYS A 69 10.18 -7.85 14.70
CA CYS A 69 9.23 -8.96 14.78
C CYS A 69 9.61 -10.16 13.89
N GLY A 70 10.61 -9.99 13.00
CA GLY A 70 10.87 -10.95 11.92
C GLY A 70 9.83 -10.84 10.80
N ASP A 71 9.60 -11.94 10.08
CA ASP A 71 8.54 -11.99 9.08
C ASP A 71 7.19 -12.25 9.78
N ILE A 72 6.23 -11.38 9.47
CA ILE A 72 4.85 -11.49 9.92
C ILE A 72 4.09 -12.27 8.86
N ASP A 73 3.23 -13.20 9.26
CA ASP A 73 2.40 -13.96 8.31
C ASP A 73 1.25 -13.09 7.76
N ILE A 74 1.65 -11.96 7.14
CA ILE A 74 0.78 -11.08 6.35
C ILE A 74 1.22 -11.17 4.90
N ARG A 75 0.24 -11.39 4.01
CA ARG A 75 0.43 -11.48 2.58
C ARG A 75 -0.56 -10.59 1.85
N ILE A 76 -0.07 -9.89 0.82
CA ILE A 76 -0.90 -9.16 -0.14
C ILE A 76 -0.79 -9.89 -1.47
N ASP A 77 -1.92 -10.34 -2.01
CA ASP A 77 -1.96 -11.06 -3.30
C ASP A 77 -1.95 -10.07 -4.50
N PRO A 78 -1.85 -10.58 -5.75
CA PRO A 78 -1.81 -9.75 -6.96
C PRO A 78 -3.11 -8.94 -7.20
N GLU A 79 -4.22 -9.33 -6.58
CA GLU A 79 -5.50 -8.61 -6.60
C GLU A 79 -5.61 -7.55 -5.50
N GLY A 80 -4.56 -7.36 -4.69
CA GLY A 80 -4.51 -6.38 -3.61
C GLY A 80 -5.31 -6.78 -2.36
N LEU A 81 -5.63 -8.07 -2.20
CA LEU A 81 -6.28 -8.60 -1.00
C LEU A 81 -5.25 -8.94 0.07
N TRP A 82 -5.54 -8.53 1.30
CA TRP A 82 -4.70 -8.76 2.44
C TRP A 82 -5.11 -10.02 3.21
N PHE A 83 -4.13 -10.84 3.56
CA PHE A 83 -4.32 -12.07 4.33
C PHE A 83 -3.48 -12.03 5.60
N TYR A 84 -3.99 -12.65 6.66
CA TYR A 84 -3.26 -12.92 7.88
C TYR A 84 -3.45 -14.41 8.24
N HIS A 85 -2.33 -15.15 8.41
CA HIS A 85 -2.34 -16.62 8.58
C HIS A 85 -3.23 -17.32 7.53
N GLY A 86 -3.11 -16.92 6.27
CA GLY A 86 -3.89 -17.48 5.16
C GLY A 86 -5.37 -17.10 5.13
N THR A 87 -5.85 -16.30 6.10
CA THR A 87 -7.26 -15.85 6.15
C THR A 87 -7.38 -14.41 5.65
N PRO A 88 -8.33 -14.09 4.73
CA PRO A 88 -8.52 -12.72 4.25
C PRO A 88 -8.87 -11.75 5.39
N ILE A 89 -8.25 -10.57 5.39
CA ILE A 89 -8.58 -9.49 6.32
C ILE A 89 -9.79 -8.73 5.77
N GLY A 90 -11.00 -9.09 6.22
CA GLY A 90 -12.25 -8.47 5.75
C GLY A 90 -12.52 -7.06 6.26
N ARG A 91 -11.76 -6.57 7.24
CA ARG A 91 -11.95 -5.23 7.85
C ARG A 91 -11.16 -4.18 7.07
N LYS A 92 -11.86 -3.45 6.18
CA LYS A 92 -11.25 -2.41 5.32
C LYS A 92 -10.46 -1.36 6.11
N GLU A 93 -10.98 -0.92 7.26
CA GLU A 93 -10.31 0.09 8.11
C GLU A 93 -9.00 -0.42 8.70
N LEU A 94 -8.88 -1.73 8.96
CA LEU A 94 -7.64 -2.34 9.40
C LEU A 94 -6.60 -2.40 8.27
N VAL A 95 -7.03 -2.75 7.06
CA VAL A 95 -6.18 -2.73 5.86
C VAL A 95 -5.68 -1.31 5.59
N LYS A 96 -6.55 -0.30 5.67
CA LYS A 96 -6.16 1.11 5.56
C LYS A 96 -5.15 1.53 6.61
N LEU A 97 -5.33 1.10 7.87
CA LEU A 97 -4.38 1.39 8.92
C LEU A 97 -3.00 0.77 8.63
N PHE A 98 -2.96 -0.48 8.22
CA PHE A 98 -1.70 -1.15 7.85
C PHE A 98 -1.06 -0.52 6.62
N SER A 99 -1.85 -0.09 5.66
CA SER A 99 -1.33 0.58 4.46
C SER A 99 -0.56 1.86 4.79
N THR A 100 -0.91 2.58 5.85
CA THR A 100 -0.20 3.81 6.25
C THR A 100 1.21 3.58 6.79
N VAL A 101 1.52 2.35 7.20
CA VAL A 101 2.81 1.97 7.80
C VAL A 101 3.59 0.97 6.96
N ILE A 102 3.15 0.74 5.72
CA ILE A 102 3.88 -0.09 4.77
C ILE A 102 5.07 0.69 4.18
N HIS A 103 6.21 0.01 4.05
CA HIS A 103 7.43 0.54 3.46
C HIS A 103 8.08 -0.52 2.57
N LYS A 104 8.78 -0.09 1.53
CA LYS A 104 9.61 -0.93 0.67
C LYS A 104 11.06 -0.48 0.80
N ASP A 105 11.94 -1.39 1.15
CA ASP A 105 13.38 -1.08 1.28
C ASP A 105 14.09 -1.08 -0.08
N GLY A 106 15.38 -0.76 -0.06
CA GLY A 106 16.20 -0.73 -1.28
C GLY A 106 16.46 -2.10 -1.91
N GLU A 107 16.19 -3.20 -1.21
CA GLU A 107 16.29 -4.58 -1.70
C GLU A 107 14.94 -5.09 -2.25
N GLY A 108 13.89 -4.26 -2.19
CA GLY A 108 12.55 -4.61 -2.67
C GLY A 108 11.69 -5.35 -1.66
N LYS A 109 12.15 -5.55 -0.42
CA LYS A 109 11.39 -6.20 0.64
C LYS A 109 10.40 -5.21 1.27
N TYR A 110 9.20 -5.70 1.56
CA TYR A 110 8.15 -4.92 2.20
C TYR A 110 8.10 -5.14 3.71
N TRP A 111 7.83 -4.07 4.41
CA TRP A 111 7.82 -4.00 5.87
C TRP A 111 6.60 -3.22 6.37
N LEU A 112 6.04 -3.63 7.50
CA LEU A 112 5.20 -2.77 8.33
C LEU A 112 6.08 -2.15 9.41
N ILE A 113 6.19 -0.81 9.39
CA ILE A 113 7.06 -0.06 10.29
C ILE A 113 6.23 0.90 11.12
N THR A 114 6.29 0.71 12.43
CA THR A 114 5.70 1.61 13.43
C THR A 114 6.80 2.22 14.28
N PRO A 115 6.52 3.23 15.12
CA PRO A 115 7.53 3.76 16.03
C PRO A 115 8.10 2.73 17.02
N ALA A 116 7.39 1.61 17.28
CA ALA A 116 7.78 0.60 18.24
C ALA A 116 8.28 -0.70 17.61
N GLU A 117 7.83 -1.03 16.40
CA GLU A 117 8.01 -2.37 15.83
C GLU A 117 8.26 -2.30 14.31
N LYS A 118 9.03 -3.27 13.82
CA LYS A 118 9.28 -3.49 12.39
C LYS A 118 9.10 -4.98 12.08
N GLY A 119 8.24 -5.31 11.10
CA GLY A 119 8.00 -6.68 10.68
C GLY A 119 7.89 -6.82 9.16
N GLY A 120 8.53 -7.85 8.60
CA GLY A 120 8.49 -8.15 7.18
C GLY A 120 7.14 -8.74 6.78
N ILE A 121 6.67 -8.37 5.58
CA ILE A 121 5.45 -8.92 4.97
C ILE A 121 5.73 -9.39 3.55
N MET A 122 4.85 -10.24 3.03
CA MET A 122 4.91 -10.69 1.63
C MET A 122 3.95 -9.84 0.78
N VAL A 123 4.47 -9.30 -0.32
CA VAL A 123 3.66 -8.65 -1.36
C VAL A 123 4.00 -9.35 -2.67
N GLU A 124 3.00 -9.98 -3.29
CA GLU A 124 3.23 -10.82 -4.48
C GLU A 124 3.44 -10.00 -5.76
N ASP A 125 2.87 -8.80 -5.83
CA ASP A 125 3.00 -7.89 -6.96
C ASP A 125 3.10 -6.43 -6.45
N ALA A 126 1.99 -5.71 -6.34
CA ALA A 126 1.94 -4.35 -5.81
C ALA A 126 1.15 -4.29 -4.49
N PRO A 127 1.54 -3.41 -3.55
CA PRO A 127 0.83 -3.29 -2.27
C PRO A 127 -0.57 -2.67 -2.41
N PHE A 128 -0.85 -1.98 -3.51
CA PHE A 128 -2.11 -1.30 -3.78
C PHE A 128 -2.67 -1.65 -5.16
N MET A 129 -3.98 -1.41 -5.32
CA MET A 129 -4.67 -1.48 -6.61
C MET A 129 -5.30 -0.11 -6.91
N ALA A 130 -5.05 0.45 -8.10
CA ALA A 130 -5.80 1.60 -8.60
C ALA A 130 -7.15 1.10 -9.16
N VAL A 131 -8.22 1.39 -8.44
CA VAL A 131 -9.56 0.81 -8.70
C VAL A 131 -10.50 1.77 -9.42
N GLU A 132 -10.14 3.04 -9.48
CA GLU A 132 -10.91 4.09 -10.15
C GLU A 132 -9.99 5.14 -10.73
N MET A 133 -10.39 5.72 -11.87
CA MET A 133 -9.70 6.84 -12.50
C MET A 133 -10.71 7.94 -12.81
N THR A 134 -10.36 9.18 -12.47
CA THR A 134 -11.11 10.39 -12.81
C THR A 134 -10.28 11.25 -13.74
N VAL A 135 -10.89 11.72 -14.81
CA VAL A 135 -10.24 12.59 -15.81
C VAL A 135 -10.65 14.03 -15.58
N HIS A 136 -9.68 14.92 -15.40
CA HIS A 136 -9.87 16.36 -15.31
C HIS A 136 -9.27 17.04 -16.53
N GLY A 137 -10.02 17.87 -17.23
CA GLY A 137 -9.56 18.55 -18.45
C GLY A 137 -9.58 17.64 -19.68
N ALA A 138 -8.77 17.98 -20.69
CA ALA A 138 -8.67 17.23 -21.94
C ALA A 138 -7.34 17.50 -22.66
N GLY A 139 -6.89 16.55 -23.51
CA GLY A 139 -5.67 16.63 -24.29
C GLY A 139 -4.42 16.78 -23.41
N ASP A 140 -3.47 17.62 -23.85
CA ASP A 140 -2.20 17.85 -23.16
C ASP A 140 -2.33 18.57 -21.79
N SER A 141 -3.49 19.18 -21.53
CA SER A 141 -3.81 19.82 -20.24
C SER A 141 -4.63 18.95 -19.31
N GLN A 142 -4.90 17.68 -19.67
CA GLN A 142 -5.64 16.77 -18.79
C GLN A 142 -4.82 16.34 -17.60
N SER A 143 -5.52 15.94 -16.54
CA SER A 143 -4.96 15.34 -15.34
C SER A 143 -5.73 14.09 -14.99
N LEU A 144 -5.02 13.01 -14.74
CA LEU A 144 -5.58 11.70 -14.40
C LEU A 144 -5.40 11.45 -12.90
N GLU A 145 -6.49 11.40 -12.18
CA GLU A 145 -6.54 11.11 -10.76
C GLU A 145 -6.95 9.65 -10.53
N PHE A 146 -6.16 8.92 -9.76
CA PHE A 146 -6.39 7.52 -9.44
C PHE A 146 -6.76 7.37 -7.96
N ARG A 147 -7.77 6.56 -7.68
CA ARG A 147 -8.12 6.14 -6.32
C ARG A 147 -7.73 4.68 -6.11
N THR A 148 -7.01 4.44 -5.02
CA THR A 148 -6.58 3.08 -4.64
C THR A 148 -7.66 2.32 -3.87
N ASN A 149 -7.48 0.98 -3.73
CA ASN A 149 -8.34 0.11 -2.91
C ASN A 149 -8.31 0.44 -1.41
N VAL A 150 -7.33 1.25 -0.96
CA VAL A 150 -7.24 1.79 0.40
C VAL A 150 -7.72 3.25 0.49
N ASP A 151 -8.36 3.75 -0.57
CA ASP A 151 -8.92 5.10 -0.72
C ASP A 151 -7.86 6.22 -0.70
N GLU A 152 -6.61 5.93 -1.03
CA GLU A 152 -5.58 6.93 -1.29
C GLU A 152 -5.78 7.48 -2.71
N ILE A 153 -5.68 8.81 -2.86
CA ILE A 153 -5.87 9.50 -4.14
C ILE A 153 -4.52 10.00 -4.62
N VAL A 154 -4.21 9.72 -5.89
CA VAL A 154 -2.94 10.05 -6.54
C VAL A 154 -3.20 10.66 -7.90
N LEU A 155 -2.56 11.79 -8.19
CA LEU A 155 -2.56 12.42 -9.51
C LEU A 155 -1.34 11.92 -10.29
N ALA A 156 -1.54 11.36 -11.48
CA ALA A 156 -0.42 10.99 -12.32
C ALA A 156 0.29 12.24 -12.85
N ASP A 157 1.56 12.40 -12.51
CA ASP A 157 2.44 13.49 -12.90
C ASP A 157 3.92 13.03 -12.90
N SER A 158 4.86 13.96 -12.94
CA SER A 158 6.30 13.65 -12.89
C SER A 158 6.74 12.99 -11.59
N ASP A 159 6.07 13.24 -10.47
CA ASP A 159 6.39 12.70 -9.15
C ASP A 159 5.67 11.38 -8.89
N HIS A 160 4.51 11.19 -9.52
CA HIS A 160 3.68 9.98 -9.45
C HIS A 160 3.55 9.37 -10.86
N SER A 161 4.64 8.79 -11.34
CA SER A 161 4.73 8.30 -12.71
C SER A 161 3.89 7.05 -12.96
N LEU A 162 3.35 6.97 -14.18
CA LEU A 162 2.81 5.72 -14.73
C LEU A 162 3.97 4.89 -15.31
N ARG A 163 3.94 3.59 -15.03
CA ARG A 163 4.91 2.61 -15.51
C ARG A 163 4.16 1.43 -16.12
N PHE A 164 4.64 0.96 -17.26
CA PHE A 164 4.05 -0.16 -17.98
C PHE A 164 5.10 -1.25 -18.15
N GLU A 165 4.78 -2.46 -17.70
CA GLU A 165 5.57 -3.65 -17.93
C GLU A 165 4.77 -4.62 -18.77
N GLU A 166 5.45 -5.47 -19.51
CA GLU A 166 4.85 -6.60 -20.19
C GLU A 166 5.21 -7.89 -19.43
N ASP A 167 4.20 -8.71 -19.17
CA ASP A 167 4.44 -10.04 -18.67
C ASP A 167 5.23 -10.85 -19.71
N SER A 168 6.39 -11.36 -19.32
CA SER A 168 7.33 -12.02 -20.23
C SER A 168 6.81 -13.34 -20.82
N GLU A 169 5.79 -13.95 -20.21
CA GLU A 169 5.22 -15.23 -20.65
C GLU A 169 3.95 -15.02 -21.48
N THR A 170 3.10 -14.07 -21.08
CA THR A 170 1.79 -13.85 -21.71
C THR A 170 1.77 -12.66 -22.66
N GLY A 171 2.73 -11.72 -22.54
CA GLY A 171 2.72 -10.44 -23.25
C GLY A 171 1.62 -9.49 -22.77
N GLU A 172 0.92 -9.82 -21.68
CA GLU A 172 -0.10 -8.94 -21.12
C GLU A 172 0.52 -7.72 -20.44
N PRO A 173 0.00 -6.50 -20.69
CA PRO A 173 0.51 -5.30 -20.05
C PRO A 173 0.14 -5.27 -18.56
N SER A 174 1.11 -4.95 -17.73
CA SER A 174 0.96 -4.70 -16.30
C SER A 174 1.23 -3.23 -16.02
N PRO A 175 0.17 -2.41 -15.88
CA PRO A 175 0.29 -0.98 -15.62
C PRO A 175 0.33 -0.67 -14.13
N TYR A 176 1.20 0.27 -13.74
CA TYR A 176 1.38 0.70 -12.35
C TYR A 176 1.40 2.23 -12.27
N ILE A 177 1.01 2.77 -11.12
CA ILE A 177 1.20 4.17 -10.75
C ILE A 177 1.98 4.25 -9.44
N LEU A 178 3.00 5.10 -9.40
CA LEU A 178 3.73 5.38 -8.16
C LEU A 178 2.83 6.16 -7.20
N VAL A 179 2.58 5.61 -6.02
CA VAL A 179 1.71 6.21 -5.00
C VAL A 179 2.53 7.07 -4.03
N ARG A 180 3.57 6.51 -3.44
CA ARG A 180 4.52 7.20 -2.54
C ARG A 180 5.72 6.29 -2.23
N ASP A 181 6.86 6.85 -1.88
CA ASP A 181 8.02 6.13 -1.27
C ASP A 181 8.34 4.77 -1.91
N ASN A 182 8.42 4.66 -3.23
CA ASN A 182 8.61 3.41 -3.98
C ASN A 182 7.45 2.39 -3.86
N LEU A 183 6.29 2.80 -3.35
CA LEU A 183 5.09 1.99 -3.30
C LEU A 183 4.21 2.32 -4.50
N GLU A 184 3.82 1.29 -5.23
CA GLU A 184 3.03 1.40 -6.45
C GLU A 184 1.64 0.81 -6.25
N ALA A 185 0.69 1.28 -7.05
CA ALA A 185 -0.60 0.65 -7.25
C ALA A 185 -0.66 0.06 -8.66
N LYS A 186 -1.01 -1.22 -8.77
CA LYS A 186 -1.34 -1.83 -10.05
C LYS A 186 -2.72 -1.35 -10.50
N LEU A 187 -2.86 -0.93 -11.75
CA LEU A 187 -4.16 -0.56 -12.28
C LEU A 187 -5.01 -1.82 -12.49
N THR A 188 -6.27 -1.76 -12.07
CA THR A 188 -7.21 -2.81 -12.45
C THR A 188 -7.42 -2.83 -13.96
N ARG A 189 -7.80 -3.98 -14.51
CA ARG A 189 -8.03 -4.14 -15.95
C ARG A 189 -9.02 -3.11 -16.50
N SER A 190 -10.07 -2.79 -15.75
CA SER A 190 -11.06 -1.78 -16.14
C SER A 190 -10.49 -0.36 -16.18
N VAL A 191 -9.63 -0.01 -15.23
CA VAL A 191 -8.96 1.30 -15.18
C VAL A 191 -7.94 1.40 -16.31
N PHE A 192 -7.21 0.32 -16.59
CA PHE A 192 -6.26 0.29 -17.70
C PHE A 192 -6.94 0.49 -19.06
N TYR A 193 -8.08 -0.16 -19.33
CA TYR A 193 -8.82 0.06 -20.57
C TYR A 193 -9.30 1.52 -20.72
N GLN A 194 -9.81 2.12 -19.62
CA GLN A 194 -10.16 3.54 -19.63
C GLN A 194 -8.95 4.43 -19.92
N LEU A 195 -7.78 4.08 -19.38
CA LEU A 195 -6.54 4.81 -19.65
C LEU A 195 -6.12 4.70 -21.12
N VAL A 196 -6.19 3.51 -21.69
CA VAL A 196 -5.86 3.27 -23.11
C VAL A 196 -6.81 4.03 -24.03
N ASP A 197 -8.11 4.09 -23.73
CA ASP A 197 -9.11 4.83 -24.51
C ASP A 197 -8.82 6.35 -24.58
N LEU A 198 -8.03 6.89 -23.65
CA LEU A 198 -7.59 8.30 -23.63
C LEU A 198 -6.25 8.51 -24.36
N GLY A 199 -5.63 7.41 -24.81
CA GLY A 199 -4.33 7.46 -25.44
C GLY A 199 -4.38 8.15 -26.79
N GLU A 200 -3.26 8.78 -27.16
CA GLU A 200 -3.06 9.40 -28.46
C GLU A 200 -1.69 9.02 -29.04
N GLU A 201 -1.61 9.11 -30.35
CA GLU A 201 -0.36 8.91 -31.07
C GLU A 201 0.48 10.18 -31.04
N ARG A 202 1.78 10.02 -30.80
CA ARG A 202 2.74 11.12 -30.84
C ARG A 202 3.94 10.73 -31.68
N GLU A 203 4.19 11.50 -32.74
CA GLU A 203 5.40 11.36 -33.56
C GLU A 203 6.62 11.84 -32.74
N THR A 204 7.64 11.01 -32.68
CA THR A 204 8.93 11.34 -32.11
C THR A 204 10.06 10.97 -33.08
N PRO A 205 11.28 11.50 -32.91
CA PRO A 205 12.42 11.10 -33.72
C PRO A 205 12.74 9.60 -33.68
N GLU A 206 12.24 8.89 -32.66
CA GLU A 206 12.45 7.45 -32.42
C GLU A 206 11.31 6.58 -32.95
N GLY A 207 10.27 7.18 -33.58
CA GLY A 207 9.06 6.51 -34.08
C GLY A 207 7.80 7.02 -33.43
N THR A 208 6.67 6.46 -33.84
CA THR A 208 5.35 6.82 -33.29
C THR A 208 5.13 6.13 -31.97
N LYS A 209 4.92 6.93 -30.93
CA LYS A 209 4.61 6.47 -29.57
C LYS A 209 3.12 6.60 -29.32
N TYR A 210 2.54 5.62 -28.65
CA TYR A 210 1.18 5.67 -28.13
C TYR A 210 1.22 5.90 -26.64
N GLY A 211 0.48 6.88 -26.12
CA GLY A 211 0.53 7.22 -24.72
C GLY A 211 -0.54 8.21 -24.32
N VAL A 212 -0.49 8.66 -23.08
CA VAL A 212 -1.50 9.51 -22.47
C VAL A 212 -0.86 10.69 -21.75
N TRP A 213 -1.49 11.85 -21.82
CA TRP A 213 -1.09 13.02 -21.04
C TRP A 213 -1.71 12.98 -19.63
N SER A 214 -0.93 13.37 -18.65
CA SER A 214 -1.44 13.72 -17.32
C SER A 214 -0.48 14.65 -16.59
N GLY A 215 -1.01 15.70 -15.96
CA GLY A 215 -0.20 16.65 -15.19
C GLY A 215 0.95 17.29 -15.96
N GLY A 216 0.76 17.50 -17.29
CA GLY A 216 1.79 18.04 -18.20
C GLY A 216 2.88 17.04 -18.59
N THR A 217 2.75 15.77 -18.22
CA THR A 217 3.67 14.69 -18.56
C THR A 217 3.01 13.72 -19.54
N PHE A 218 3.75 13.33 -20.59
CA PHE A 218 3.31 12.28 -21.52
C PHE A 218 3.85 10.93 -21.05
N PHE A 219 2.96 9.99 -20.78
CA PHE A 219 3.28 8.63 -20.38
C PHE A 219 3.12 7.68 -21.57
N GLU A 220 4.23 7.09 -22.01
CA GLU A 220 4.25 6.12 -23.10
C GLU A 220 3.66 4.79 -22.62
N ILE A 221 2.56 4.34 -23.26
CA ILE A 221 1.91 3.05 -22.98
C ILE A 221 2.55 1.96 -23.86
N GLY A 222 2.91 2.30 -25.10
CA GLY A 222 3.50 1.36 -26.04
C GLY A 222 4.02 2.06 -27.30
N ARG A 223 4.62 1.27 -28.18
CA ARG A 223 5.06 1.73 -29.52
C ARG A 223 4.18 1.09 -30.55
N LEU A 224 3.76 1.88 -31.50
CA LEU A 224 3.13 1.36 -32.72
C LEU A 224 4.26 0.90 -33.64
N GLU A 225 4.39 -0.40 -33.84
CA GLU A 225 5.27 -0.93 -34.88
C GLU A 225 4.64 -0.53 -36.22
N ASP A 226 5.40 0.18 -37.06
CA ASP A 226 5.01 0.37 -38.44
C ASP A 226 4.85 -1.00 -39.09
N GLU A 227 3.62 -1.40 -39.40
CA GLU A 227 3.39 -2.56 -40.26
C GLU A 227 4.15 -2.32 -41.59
N THR A 228 5.39 -2.80 -41.59
CA THR A 228 6.19 -2.79 -42.83
C THR A 228 5.49 -3.71 -43.83
N LYS A 229 4.88 -3.10 -44.83
CA LYS A 229 4.28 -3.72 -46.01
C LYS A 229 5.28 -4.50 -46.82
#